data_050697bd866571517ec5e8455a7e36bc
#
_entry.id   050697bd866571517ec5e8455a7e36bc
#
_cell.length_a   1.000
_cell.length_b   1.000
_cell.length_c   1.000
_cell.angle_alpha   90.00
_cell.angle_beta   90.00
_cell.angle_gamma   90.00
#
_symmetry.space_group_name_H-M   'P 1'
#
loop_
_entity.id
_entity.type
_entity.pdbx_description
1 polymer ?
#
loop_
_entity_poly.entity_id
_entity_poly.type
_entity_poly.pdbx_seq_one_letter_code
_entity_poly.pdbx_strand_id
1 'polypeptide(L)'
;MKYLINESQIDKVIFKYLDNQDFITKRMSGDNITYFVNSENDEFSGGLIQHYRSGGECVMSFELIDEIAEFFSMEFDGSKYVIARWVENTLGRRVKEIIIR
;
A
#
# COMPACT_ATOMS: atom_id res chain seq x y z
N MET A 1 -1.43 -20.35 21.34
CA MET A 1 -2.66 -20.63 20.60
C MET A 1 -2.67 -19.83 19.32
N LYS A 2 -2.75 -20.50 18.19
CA LYS A 2 -2.82 -19.79 16.92
C LYS A 2 -4.26 -19.45 16.57
N TYR A 3 -4.54 -18.19 16.41
CA TYR A 3 -5.81 -17.78 15.88
C TYR A 3 -5.77 -17.98 14.36
N LEU A 4 -6.71 -18.75 13.86
CA LEU A 4 -6.92 -18.83 12.42
C LEU A 4 -7.70 -17.60 11.99
N ILE A 5 -6.97 -16.55 11.66
CA ILE A 5 -7.56 -15.37 11.06
C ILE A 5 -7.60 -15.63 9.56
N ASN A 6 -8.78 -15.63 8.97
CA ASN A 6 -8.87 -15.82 7.53
C ASN A 6 -8.40 -14.55 6.81
N GLU A 7 -8.10 -14.67 5.52
CA GLU A 7 -7.55 -13.57 4.75
C GLU A 7 -8.42 -12.31 4.80
N SER A 8 -9.74 -12.45 4.78
CA SER A 8 -10.62 -11.28 4.80
C SER A 8 -10.58 -10.54 6.14
N GLN A 9 -10.36 -11.25 7.24
CA GLN A 9 -10.25 -10.63 8.56
C GLN A 9 -8.93 -9.86 8.71
N ILE A 10 -7.83 -10.46 8.28
CA ILE A 10 -6.53 -9.79 8.38
C ILE A 10 -6.45 -8.60 7.41
N ASP A 11 -7.06 -8.72 6.24
CA ASP A 11 -7.14 -7.60 5.29
C ASP A 11 -7.85 -6.40 5.93
N LYS A 12 -8.97 -6.64 6.61
CA LYS A 12 -9.71 -5.56 7.27
C LYS A 12 -8.89 -4.86 8.34
N VAL A 13 -8.15 -5.63 9.13
CA VAL A 13 -7.29 -5.07 10.18
C VAL A 13 -6.18 -4.23 9.58
N ILE A 14 -5.54 -4.73 8.54
CA ILE A 14 -4.45 -4.02 7.86
C ILE A 14 -4.98 -2.79 7.13
N PHE A 15 -6.14 -2.89 6.49
CA PHE A 15 -6.78 -1.75 5.84
C PHE A 15 -7.04 -0.62 6.84
N LYS A 16 -7.54 -0.97 8.02
CA LYS A 16 -7.75 0.01 9.08
C LYS A 16 -6.43 0.63 9.55
N TYR A 17 -5.40 -0.19 9.68
CA TYR A 17 -4.07 0.30 10.04
C TYR A 17 -3.55 1.31 8.99
N LEU A 18 -3.68 0.99 7.72
CA LEU A 18 -3.25 1.87 6.63
C LEU A 18 -4.08 3.15 6.58
N ASP A 19 -5.39 3.06 6.76
CA ASP A 19 -6.26 4.24 6.82
C ASP A 19 -5.86 5.17 7.97
N ASN A 20 -5.42 4.61 9.10
CA ASN A 20 -5.02 5.38 10.27
C ASN A 20 -3.63 6.02 10.14
N GLN A 21 -2.87 5.68 9.11
CA GLN A 21 -1.57 6.32 8.86
C GLN A 21 -1.72 7.74 8.33
N ASP A 22 -2.93 8.13 7.95
CA ASP A 22 -3.23 9.46 7.42
C ASP A 22 -2.31 9.85 6.24
N PHE A 23 -2.16 8.92 5.32
CA PHE A 23 -1.36 9.19 4.11
C PHE A 23 -1.94 10.36 3.33
N ILE A 24 -1.05 11.26 2.93
CA ILE A 24 -1.41 12.34 2.03
C ILE A 24 -1.33 11.80 0.60
N THR A 25 -2.40 12.00 -0.16
CA THR A 25 -2.47 11.56 -1.54
C THR A 25 -2.07 12.71 -2.45
N LYS A 26 -1.04 12.51 -3.26
CA LYS A 26 -0.60 13.47 -4.28
C LYS A 26 -0.79 12.87 -5.66
N ARG A 27 -1.30 13.65 -6.58
CA ARG A 27 -1.54 13.21 -7.96
C ARG A 27 -0.72 14.03 -8.93
N MET A 28 -0.18 13.34 -9.93
CA MET A 28 0.67 13.97 -10.95
C MET A 28 0.31 13.44 -12.32
N SER A 29 0.75 14.16 -13.35
CA SER A 29 0.53 13.76 -14.75
C SER A 29 -0.94 13.53 -15.08
N GLY A 30 -1.81 14.46 -14.66
CA GLY A 30 -3.24 14.36 -14.94
C GLY A 30 -3.91 13.15 -14.30
N ASP A 31 -3.58 12.87 -13.06
CA ASP A 31 -4.07 11.71 -12.29
C ASP A 31 -3.53 10.36 -12.76
N ASN A 32 -2.55 10.34 -13.67
CA ASN A 32 -1.94 9.08 -14.08
C ASN A 32 -1.08 8.46 -12.98
N ILE A 33 -0.45 9.29 -12.16
CA ILE A 33 0.39 8.82 -11.06
C ILE A 33 -0.19 9.34 -9.75
N THR A 34 -0.45 8.42 -8.82
CA THR A 34 -0.91 8.74 -7.47
C THR A 34 0.14 8.29 -6.47
N TYR A 35 0.53 9.20 -5.58
CA TYR A 35 1.51 8.93 -4.53
C TYR A 35 0.84 9.00 -3.17
N PHE A 36 1.22 8.07 -2.30
CA PHE A 36 0.86 8.11 -0.88
C PHE A 36 2.11 8.46 -0.09
N VAL A 37 2.09 9.58 0.62
CA VAL A 37 3.23 10.10 1.37
C VAL A 37 2.85 10.37 2.82
N ASN A 38 3.84 10.35 3.71
CA ASN A 38 3.61 10.57 5.13
C ASN A 38 3.44 12.04 5.50
N SER A 39 4.01 12.96 4.74
CA SER A 39 3.88 14.39 5.01
C SER A 39 3.96 15.19 3.73
N GLU A 40 3.40 16.41 3.78
CA GLU A 40 3.44 17.32 2.64
C GLU A 40 4.86 17.74 2.26
N ASN A 41 5.78 17.65 3.23
CA ASN A 41 7.17 18.03 3.04
C ASN A 41 8.03 16.87 2.56
N ASP A 42 7.47 15.69 2.37
CA ASP A 42 8.18 14.58 1.76
C ASP A 42 8.44 14.94 0.31
N GLU A 43 9.57 15.61 0.11
CA GLU A 43 10.03 15.86 -1.23
C GLU A 43 10.43 14.54 -1.84
N PHE A 44 9.53 14.00 -2.58
CA PHE A 44 9.86 13.34 -3.77
C PHE A 44 10.97 12.30 -3.83
N SER A 45 10.99 11.38 -2.94
CA SER A 45 11.61 10.10 -3.28
C SER A 45 10.55 9.10 -3.73
N GLY A 46 9.42 9.61 -4.21
CA GLY A 46 8.35 8.78 -4.73
C GLY A 46 7.34 8.30 -3.69
N GLY A 47 7.45 8.77 -2.45
CA GLY A 47 6.54 8.38 -1.38
C GLY A 47 6.67 6.92 -0.97
N LEU A 48 5.75 6.45 -0.17
CA LEU A 48 5.71 5.07 0.31
C LEU A 48 5.04 4.13 -0.68
N ILE A 49 4.04 4.62 -1.39
CA ILE A 49 3.30 3.87 -2.39
C ILE A 49 3.05 4.78 -3.58
N GLN A 50 3.22 4.23 -4.79
CA GLN A 50 2.89 4.91 -6.03
C GLN A 50 2.00 4.02 -6.87
N HIS A 51 1.01 4.59 -7.53
CA HIS A 51 0.15 3.86 -8.44
C HIS A 51 0.12 4.53 -9.81
N TYR A 52 0.42 3.77 -10.85
CA TYR A 52 0.39 4.22 -12.23
C TYR A 52 -0.91 3.72 -12.89
N ARG A 53 -1.77 4.64 -13.23
CA ARG A 53 -3.08 4.31 -13.78
C ARG A 53 -3.01 3.61 -15.14
N SER A 54 -2.12 4.07 -16.00
CA SER A 54 -2.03 3.54 -17.36
C SER A 54 -1.57 2.10 -17.43
N GLY A 55 -0.59 1.72 -16.58
CA GLY A 55 -0.04 0.36 -16.58
C GLY A 55 -0.54 -0.52 -15.44
N GLY A 56 -1.21 0.07 -14.46
CA GLY A 56 -1.64 -0.67 -13.28
C GLY A 56 -0.50 -1.06 -12.34
N GLU A 57 0.67 -0.46 -12.49
CA GLU A 57 1.80 -0.76 -11.62
C GLU A 57 1.64 -0.07 -10.27
N CYS A 58 1.98 -0.79 -9.21
CA CYS A 58 2.02 -0.25 -7.86
C CYS A 58 3.43 -0.41 -7.32
N VAL A 59 4.10 0.71 -7.08
CA VAL A 59 5.45 0.72 -6.52
C VAL A 59 5.32 0.93 -5.01
N MET A 60 5.92 0.04 -4.24
CA MET A 60 5.84 0.06 -2.78
C MET A 60 7.22 0.16 -2.17
N SER A 61 7.32 0.88 -1.05
CA SER A 61 8.54 0.91 -0.26
C SER A 61 8.76 -0.44 0.43
N PHE A 62 9.97 -0.98 0.31
CA PHE A 62 10.36 -2.17 1.05
C PHE A 62 10.13 -2.00 2.55
N GLU A 63 10.47 -0.84 3.09
CA GLU A 63 10.32 -0.56 4.51
C GLU A 63 8.86 -0.64 4.97
N LEU A 64 7.94 -0.14 4.17
CA LEU A 64 6.52 -0.21 4.51
C LEU A 64 6.03 -1.65 4.54
N ILE A 65 6.42 -2.45 3.55
CA ILE A 65 6.03 -3.86 3.51
C ILE A 65 6.59 -4.62 4.70
N ASP A 66 7.87 -4.38 5.01
CA ASP A 66 8.55 -5.04 6.13
C ASP A 66 7.92 -4.65 7.47
N GLU A 67 7.58 -3.38 7.65
CA GLU A 67 6.91 -2.90 8.84
C GLU A 67 5.57 -3.60 9.06
N ILE A 68 4.77 -3.72 8.04
CA ILE A 68 3.47 -4.41 8.12
C ILE A 68 3.67 -5.89 8.38
N ALA A 69 4.62 -6.52 7.71
CA ALA A 69 4.92 -7.92 7.89
C ALA A 69 5.30 -8.21 9.36
N GLU A 70 6.17 -7.40 9.93
CA GLU A 70 6.56 -7.56 11.33
C GLU A 70 5.41 -7.28 12.29
N PHE A 71 4.70 -6.18 12.07
CA PHE A 71 3.62 -5.75 12.97
C PHE A 71 2.51 -6.79 13.05
N PHE A 72 2.15 -7.39 11.93
CA PHE A 72 1.06 -8.36 11.87
C PHE A 72 1.53 -9.82 11.83
N SER A 73 2.83 -10.05 12.01
CA SER A 73 3.43 -11.40 11.96
C SER A 73 3.06 -12.15 10.68
N MET A 74 3.22 -11.46 9.56
CA MET A 74 2.92 -11.99 8.23
C MET A 74 4.19 -12.21 7.43
N GLU A 75 4.06 -12.99 6.36
CA GLU A 75 5.12 -13.08 5.38
C GLU A 75 5.20 -11.81 4.56
N PHE A 76 6.39 -11.50 4.08
CA PHE A 76 6.63 -10.31 3.26
C PHE A 76 5.74 -10.29 2.01
N ASP A 77 5.67 -11.41 1.29
CA ASP A 77 4.85 -11.49 0.08
C ASP A 77 3.36 -11.31 0.36
N GLY A 78 2.88 -11.90 1.44
CA GLY A 78 1.49 -11.71 1.85
C GLY A 78 1.17 -10.25 2.15
N SER A 79 2.11 -9.57 2.80
CA SER A 79 1.95 -8.15 3.17
C SER A 79 1.87 -7.26 1.94
N LYS A 80 2.71 -7.47 0.93
CA LYS A 80 2.67 -6.65 -0.29
C LYS A 80 1.33 -6.80 -1.03
N TYR A 81 0.76 -8.00 -1.04
CA TYR A 81 -0.53 -8.22 -1.69
C TYR A 81 -1.68 -7.53 -0.93
N VAL A 82 -1.63 -7.52 0.40
CA VAL A 82 -2.64 -6.82 1.18
C VAL A 82 -2.56 -5.31 0.92
N ILE A 83 -1.36 -4.74 0.87
CA ILE A 83 -1.16 -3.34 0.55
C ILE A 83 -1.72 -3.03 -0.84
N ALA A 84 -1.45 -3.89 -1.81
CA ALA A 84 -1.99 -3.73 -3.16
C ALA A 84 -3.52 -3.71 -3.17
N ARG A 85 -4.16 -4.61 -2.44
CA ARG A 85 -5.62 -4.62 -2.32
C ARG A 85 -6.15 -3.36 -1.66
N TRP A 86 -5.43 -2.84 -0.66
CA TRP A 86 -5.80 -1.58 -0.03
C TRP A 86 -5.74 -0.42 -1.03
N VAL A 87 -4.69 -0.38 -1.86
CA VAL A 87 -4.56 0.63 -2.90
C VAL A 87 -5.70 0.53 -3.90
N GLU A 88 -6.01 -0.68 -4.35
CA GLU A 88 -7.14 -0.91 -5.25
C GLU A 88 -8.46 -0.40 -4.65
N ASN A 89 -8.69 -0.74 -3.40
CA ASN A 89 -9.91 -0.34 -2.71
C ASN A 89 -9.99 1.18 -2.51
N THR A 90 -8.86 1.79 -2.16
CA THR A 90 -8.80 3.23 -1.86
C THR A 90 -8.96 4.08 -3.12
N LEU A 91 -8.33 3.66 -4.22
CA LEU A 91 -8.33 4.41 -5.48
C LEU A 91 -9.45 3.97 -6.43
N GLY A 92 -10.05 2.81 -6.21
CA GLY A 92 -11.00 2.24 -7.16
C GLY A 92 -10.35 1.85 -8.48
N ARG A 93 -9.09 1.42 -8.43
CA ARG A 93 -8.30 1.09 -9.63
C ARG A 93 -7.60 -0.25 -9.42
N ARG A 94 -7.29 -0.93 -10.53
CA ARG A 94 -6.60 -2.22 -10.48
C ARG A 94 -5.10 -2.06 -10.31
N VAL A 95 -4.52 -2.94 -9.49
CA VAL A 95 -3.07 -3.14 -9.42
C VAL A 95 -2.76 -4.42 -10.21
N LYS A 96 -2.03 -4.27 -11.31
CA LYS A 96 -1.66 -5.38 -12.19
C LYS A 96 -0.27 -5.91 -11.91
N GLU A 97 0.60 -5.06 -11.39
CA GLU A 97 1.99 -5.41 -11.09
C GLU A 97 2.44 -4.70 -9.83
N ILE A 98 3.20 -5.38 -9.00
CA ILE A 98 3.77 -4.82 -7.78
C ILE A 98 5.28 -4.71 -7.97
N ILE A 99 5.80 -3.50 -7.77
CA ILE A 99 7.24 -3.21 -7.85
C ILE A 99 7.69 -2.76 -6.45
N ILE A 100 8.76 -3.33 -5.96
CA ILE A 100 9.31 -3.02 -4.64
C ILE A 100 10.59 -2.23 -4.80
N ARG A 101 10.71 -1.16 -4.05
CA ARG A 101 11.93 -0.32 -4.04
C ARG A 101 12.62 -0.34 -2.70
#